data_6323e54b62b3238937459d57c2fefece
#
_entry.id   6323e54b62b3238937459d57c2fefece
#
_cell.length_a   1.000
_cell.length_b   1.000
_cell.length_c   1.000
_cell.angle_alpha   90.00
_cell.angle_beta   90.00
_cell.angle_gamma   90.00
#
_symmetry.space_group_name_H-M   'P 1'
#
loop_
_entity.id
_entity.type
_entity.pdbx_description
1 polymer ?
#
loop_
_entity_poly.entity_id
_entity_poly.type
_entity_poly.pdbx_seq_one_letter_code
_entity_poly.pdbx_strand_id
1 'polypeptide(L)'
;PKDIHLNAEDLHGFIQHLNEMNTRGCNIHPEIMICGGSKLYEMFEYKIDRVYLTEFQHQLVDLTTPDLVKFPYDPKHYKKVLATERTTLDVTVVGKQQRQVDTVFSIYQ
;
A
#
# COMPACT_ATOMS: atom_id res chain seq x y z
N PRO A 1 0.89 20.69 -8.42
CA PRO A 1 0.20 19.75 -9.31
C PRO A 1 -0.99 19.14 -8.60
N LYS A 2 -2.05 18.97 -9.31
CA LYS A 2 -3.25 18.32 -8.78
C LYS A 2 -3.09 16.82 -8.89
N ASP A 3 -3.49 16.11 -7.85
CA ASP A 3 -3.54 14.65 -7.89
C ASP A 3 -4.57 14.20 -8.95
N ILE A 4 -4.20 13.20 -9.70
CA ILE A 4 -5.09 12.59 -10.69
C ILE A 4 -5.71 11.35 -10.06
N HIS A 5 -7.03 11.34 -9.99
CA HIS A 5 -7.78 10.19 -9.49
C HIS A 5 -8.27 9.36 -10.67
N LEU A 6 -7.82 8.10 -10.72
CA LEU A 6 -8.15 7.18 -11.78
C LEU A 6 -8.93 5.99 -11.20
N ASN A 7 -9.93 5.52 -11.92
CA ASN A 7 -10.53 4.21 -11.61
C ASN A 7 -9.60 3.09 -12.11
N ALA A 8 -9.95 1.84 -11.81
CA ALA A 8 -9.09 0.71 -12.15
C ALA A 8 -8.87 0.54 -13.66
N GLU A 9 -9.92 0.77 -14.46
CA GLU A 9 -9.82 0.67 -15.92
C GLU A 9 -8.95 1.79 -16.48
N ASP A 10 -9.13 3.01 -16.00
CA ASP A 10 -8.31 4.16 -16.39
C ASP A 10 -6.84 3.93 -16.02
N LEU A 11 -6.59 3.33 -14.87
CA LEU A 11 -5.23 3.03 -14.44
C LEU A 11 -4.55 2.01 -15.35
N HIS A 12 -5.25 0.96 -15.75
CA HIS A 12 -4.72 -0.01 -16.71
C HIS A 12 -4.37 0.65 -18.04
N GLY A 13 -5.27 1.46 -18.56
CA GLY A 13 -5.04 2.21 -19.82
C GLY A 13 -3.87 3.19 -19.69
N PHE A 14 -3.76 3.86 -18.57
CA PHE A 14 -2.67 4.79 -18.30
C PHE A 14 -1.31 4.09 -18.26
N ILE A 15 -1.22 2.96 -17.56
CA ILE A 15 0.01 2.15 -17.50
C ILE A 15 0.40 1.67 -18.90
N GLN A 16 -0.56 1.18 -19.67
CA GLN A 16 -0.31 0.75 -21.04
C GLN A 16 0.22 1.90 -21.90
N HIS A 17 -0.37 3.07 -21.78
CA HIS A 17 0.07 4.27 -22.50
C HIS A 17 1.51 4.64 -22.14
N LEU A 18 1.86 4.61 -20.86
CA LEU A 18 3.23 4.88 -20.39
C LEU A 18 4.23 3.88 -20.97
N ASN A 19 3.86 2.61 -21.01
CA ASN A 19 4.70 1.57 -21.59
C ASN A 19 4.93 1.79 -23.09
N GLU A 20 3.89 2.18 -23.82
CA GLU A 20 4.00 2.52 -25.24
C GLU A 20 4.93 3.72 -25.46
N MET A 21 4.80 4.77 -24.64
CA MET A 21 5.67 5.94 -24.73
C MET A 21 7.13 5.58 -24.46
N ASN A 22 7.39 4.75 -23.46
CA ASN A 22 8.74 4.27 -23.16
C ASN A 22 9.32 3.45 -24.30
N THR A 23 8.50 2.63 -24.95
CA THR A 23 8.90 1.85 -26.14
C THR A 23 9.31 2.78 -27.29
N ARG A 24 8.71 3.95 -27.39
CA ARG A 24 9.04 4.97 -28.40
C ARG A 24 10.22 5.86 -28.00
N GLY A 25 10.88 5.57 -26.88
CA GLY A 25 12.08 6.29 -26.44
C GLY A 25 11.81 7.54 -25.59
N CYS A 26 10.60 7.72 -25.10
CA CYS A 26 10.26 8.89 -24.29
C CYS A 26 10.79 8.85 -22.85
N ASN A 27 11.32 7.72 -22.40
CA ASN A 27 11.93 7.53 -21.05
C ASN A 27 11.07 8.04 -19.90
N ILE A 28 9.78 7.74 -19.92
CA ILE A 28 8.86 8.10 -18.84
C ILE A 28 8.79 6.95 -17.85
N HIS A 29 9.28 7.20 -16.64
CA HIS A 29 9.30 6.20 -15.56
C HIS A 29 8.63 6.77 -14.31
N PRO A 30 7.31 7.02 -14.33
CA PRO A 30 6.64 7.53 -13.15
C PRO A 30 6.57 6.47 -12.07
N GLU A 31 6.65 6.90 -10.82
CA GLU A 31 6.32 6.07 -9.69
C GLU A 31 4.80 6.14 -9.47
N ILE A 32 4.15 4.99 -9.48
CA ILE A 32 2.71 4.89 -9.27
C ILE A 32 2.46 4.23 -7.92
N MET A 33 1.74 4.92 -7.04
CA MET A 33 1.41 4.43 -5.71
C MET A 33 -0.04 3.93 -5.68
N ILE A 34 -0.22 2.66 -5.36
CA ILE A 34 -1.54 2.06 -5.15
C ILE A 34 -1.88 2.17 -3.66
N CYS A 35 -2.80 3.03 -3.32
CA CYS A 35 -3.13 3.37 -1.93
C CYS A 35 -4.34 2.61 -1.36
N GLY A 36 -4.92 1.71 -2.10
CA GLY A 36 -6.06 0.91 -1.66
C GLY A 36 -7.31 1.16 -2.51
N GLY A 37 -8.40 0.53 -2.25
CA GLY A 37 -8.61 -0.53 -1.26
C GLY A 37 -8.32 -1.95 -1.76
N SER A 38 -8.96 -2.92 -1.12
CA SER A 38 -8.68 -4.34 -1.37
C SER A 38 -8.83 -4.76 -2.83
N LYS A 39 -9.81 -4.24 -3.52
CA LYS A 39 -10.03 -4.56 -4.96
C LYS A 39 -8.90 -4.08 -5.84
N LEU A 40 -8.38 -2.88 -5.58
CA LEU A 40 -7.22 -2.36 -6.32
C LEU A 40 -5.97 -3.16 -6.01
N TYR A 41 -5.75 -3.53 -4.76
CA TYR A 41 -4.62 -4.36 -4.38
C TYR A 41 -4.66 -5.72 -5.10
N GLU A 42 -5.80 -6.39 -5.10
CA GLU A 42 -5.96 -7.67 -5.79
C GLU A 42 -5.74 -7.53 -7.30
N MET A 43 -6.24 -6.47 -7.89
CA MET A 43 -6.17 -6.23 -9.33
C MET A 43 -4.74 -6.02 -9.83
N PHE A 44 -3.90 -5.36 -9.02
CA PHE A 44 -2.53 -5.02 -9.41
C PHE A 44 -1.46 -5.84 -8.71
N GLU A 45 -1.82 -6.87 -7.96
CA GLU A 45 -0.90 -7.68 -7.17
C GLU A 45 0.33 -8.14 -7.97
N TYR A 46 0.13 -8.67 -9.15
CA TYR A 46 1.21 -9.21 -9.98
C TYR A 46 2.04 -8.12 -10.69
N LYS A 47 1.65 -6.87 -10.60
CA LYS A 47 2.37 -5.72 -11.18
C LYS A 47 3.11 -4.89 -10.15
N ILE A 48 3.04 -5.27 -8.89
CA ILE A 48 3.64 -4.51 -7.80
C ILE A 48 5.11 -4.85 -7.68
N ASP A 49 5.95 -3.81 -7.66
CA ASP A 49 7.39 -3.92 -7.47
C ASP A 49 7.80 -3.81 -6.02
N ARG A 50 7.09 -2.99 -5.24
CA ARG A 50 7.38 -2.73 -3.83
C ARG A 50 6.11 -2.64 -3.02
N VAL A 51 6.21 -3.06 -1.77
CA VAL A 51 5.15 -2.87 -0.78
C VAL A 51 5.67 -2.01 0.35
N TYR A 52 4.98 -0.91 0.61
CA TYR A 52 5.22 -0.02 1.74
C TYR A 52 4.19 -0.39 2.79
N LEU A 53 4.63 -1.05 3.85
CA LEU A 53 3.74 -1.61 4.86
C LEU A 53 4.01 -1.02 6.23
N THR A 54 2.95 -0.51 6.86
CA THR A 54 2.97 -0.11 8.27
C THR A 54 2.19 -1.13 9.07
N GLU A 55 2.86 -1.76 10.03
CA GLU A 55 2.27 -2.75 10.90
C GLU A 55 2.15 -2.20 12.32
N PHE A 56 0.94 -2.26 12.86
CA PHE A 56 0.72 -1.96 14.28
C PHE A 56 1.01 -3.22 15.08
N GLN A 57 1.83 -3.09 16.11
CA GLN A 57 2.25 -4.24 16.94
C GLN A 57 1.20 -4.65 17.97
N HIS A 58 0.05 -3.98 17.97
CA HIS A 58 -1.08 -4.25 18.86
C HIS A 58 -2.33 -4.47 18.03
N GLN A 59 -3.19 -5.37 18.50
CA GLN A 59 -4.50 -5.55 17.88
C GLN A 59 -5.37 -4.34 18.19
N LEU A 60 -5.68 -3.54 17.17
CA LEU A 60 -6.46 -2.32 17.29
C LEU A 60 -7.94 -2.51 16.95
N VAL A 61 -8.27 -3.63 16.31
CA VAL A 61 -9.64 -3.93 15.87
C VAL A 61 -10.06 -5.31 16.35
N ASP A 62 -11.37 -5.47 16.54
CA ASP A 62 -11.95 -6.77 16.84
C ASP A 62 -11.98 -7.61 15.56
N LEU A 63 -11.29 -8.73 15.57
CA LEU A 63 -11.19 -9.62 14.40
C LEU A 63 -12.52 -10.29 14.03
N THR A 64 -13.53 -10.19 14.90
CA THR A 64 -14.90 -10.68 14.62
C THR A 64 -15.78 -9.61 13.97
N THR A 65 -15.27 -8.39 13.82
CA THR A 65 -16.02 -7.29 13.21
C THR A 65 -16.41 -7.65 11.78
N PRO A 66 -17.71 -7.50 11.41
CA PRO A 66 -18.14 -7.65 10.02
C PRO A 66 -17.42 -6.65 9.13
N ASP A 67 -17.27 -6.99 7.85
CA ASP A 67 -16.62 -6.14 6.82
C ASP A 67 -15.13 -5.91 7.04
N LEU A 68 -14.49 -6.66 7.93
CA LEU A 68 -13.05 -6.60 8.10
C LEU A 68 -12.35 -7.24 6.89
N VAL A 69 -11.47 -6.49 6.24
CA VAL A 69 -10.76 -6.94 5.04
C VAL A 69 -9.30 -7.21 5.36
N LYS A 70 -8.82 -8.38 4.95
CA LYS A 70 -7.41 -8.72 5.09
C LYS A 70 -6.58 -8.01 4.02
N PHE A 71 -5.38 -7.57 4.41
CA PHE A 71 -4.39 -7.10 3.46
C PHE A 71 -3.95 -8.29 2.58
N PRO A 72 -4.06 -8.18 1.23
CA PRO A 72 -3.91 -9.34 0.35
C PRO A 72 -2.46 -9.78 0.11
N TYR A 73 -1.48 -8.96 0.48
CA TYR A 73 -0.08 -9.27 0.25
C TYR A 73 0.54 -9.88 1.50
N ASP A 74 1.20 -11.02 1.35
CA ASP A 74 2.00 -11.59 2.41
C ASP A 74 3.45 -11.11 2.24
N PRO A 75 4.00 -10.35 3.20
CA PRO A 75 5.38 -9.88 3.12
C PRO A 75 6.40 -10.98 2.93
N LYS A 76 6.10 -12.21 3.36
CA LYS A 76 6.98 -13.37 3.21
C LYS A 76 7.21 -13.75 1.75
N HIS A 77 6.33 -13.36 0.84
CA HIS A 77 6.48 -13.62 -0.59
C HIS A 77 7.46 -12.66 -1.27
N TYR A 78 7.87 -11.61 -0.61
CA TYR A 78 8.84 -10.66 -1.13
C TYR A 78 10.23 -11.05 -0.66
N LYS A 79 11.19 -11.00 -1.58
CA LYS A 79 12.53 -11.56 -1.35
C LYS A 79 13.43 -10.68 -0.51
N LYS A 80 13.10 -9.39 -0.36
CA LYS A 80 14.03 -8.44 0.22
C LYS A 80 13.31 -7.35 1.00
N VAL A 81 13.80 -7.10 2.20
CA VAL A 81 13.42 -5.93 2.99
C VAL A 81 14.44 -4.84 2.71
N LEU A 82 13.97 -3.72 2.13
CA LEU A 82 14.84 -2.59 1.78
C LEU A 82 15.08 -1.66 2.96
N ALA A 83 14.08 -1.49 3.81
CA ALA A 83 14.16 -0.61 4.97
C ALA A 83 13.16 -1.04 6.02
N THR A 84 13.50 -0.78 7.28
CA THR A 84 12.60 -0.99 8.42
C THR A 84 12.78 0.14 9.40
N GLU A 85 11.69 0.74 9.84
CA GLU A 85 11.68 1.81 10.84
C GLU A 85 10.65 1.52 11.91
N ARG A 86 11.06 1.62 13.17
CA ARG A 86 10.18 1.45 14.34
C ARG A 86 9.81 2.81 14.89
N THR A 87 8.52 3.03 15.14
CA THR A 87 8.00 4.28 15.67
C THR A 87 6.91 3.98 16.69
N THR A 88 6.91 4.75 17.77
CA THR A 88 5.83 4.71 18.76
C THR A 88 4.90 5.88 18.51
N LEU A 89 3.62 5.59 18.32
CA LEU A 89 2.59 6.59 18.07
C LEU A 89 1.65 6.72 19.27
N ASP A 90 1.24 7.96 19.53
CA ASP A 90 0.15 8.23 20.47
C ASP A 90 -1.18 8.13 19.72
N VAL A 91 -2.04 7.19 20.14
CA VAL A 91 -3.31 6.94 19.51
C VAL A 91 -4.44 7.26 20.48
N THR A 92 -5.39 8.06 20.04
CA THR A 92 -6.63 8.33 20.77
C THR A 92 -7.74 7.45 20.21
N VAL A 93 -8.24 6.56 21.04
CA VAL A 93 -9.39 5.74 20.68
C VAL A 93 -10.67 6.48 21.12
N VAL A 94 -11.65 6.57 20.23
CA VAL A 94 -12.90 7.28 20.48
C VAL A 94 -13.53 6.80 21.80
N GLY A 95 -13.75 7.73 22.75
CA GLY A 95 -14.33 7.45 24.07
C GLY A 95 -13.39 6.77 25.06
N LYS A 96 -12.09 6.65 24.76
CA LYS A 96 -11.09 6.03 25.63
C LYS A 96 -9.87 6.93 25.78
N GLN A 97 -8.99 6.56 26.72
CA GLN A 97 -7.73 7.28 26.96
C GLN A 97 -6.75 7.14 25.79
N GLN A 98 -5.84 8.09 25.69
CA GLN A 98 -4.69 7.98 24.82
C GLN A 98 -3.87 6.74 25.13
N ARG A 99 -3.38 6.11 24.11
CA ARG A 99 -2.61 4.89 24.18
C ARG A 99 -1.40 4.98 23.26
N GLN A 100 -0.26 4.52 23.72
CA GLN A 100 0.91 4.38 22.87
C GLN A 100 0.87 3.06 22.10
N VAL A 101 1.13 3.13 20.82
CA VAL A 101 1.14 1.98 19.92
C VAL A 101 2.45 1.95 19.16
N ASP A 102 3.14 0.83 19.22
CA ASP A 102 4.35 0.61 18.44
C ASP A 102 3.97 0.23 17.01
N THR A 103 4.65 0.83 16.07
CA THR A 103 4.50 0.54 14.64
C THR A 103 5.82 0.15 14.02
N VAL A 104 5.76 -0.70 13.01
CA VAL A 104 6.91 -1.04 12.17
C VAL A 104 6.55 -0.71 10.74
N PHE A 105 7.28 0.22 10.16
CA PHE A 105 7.19 0.54 8.74
C PHE A 105 8.30 -0.21 8.00
N SER A 106 7.93 -0.94 6.97
CA SER A 106 8.87 -1.72 6.17
C SER A 106 8.61 -1.54 4.69
N ILE A 107 9.69 -1.61 3.92
CA ILE A 107 9.63 -1.59 2.46
C ILE A 107 10.10 -2.95 1.96
N TYR A 108 9.21 -3.68 1.30
CA TYR A 108 9.48 -5.00 0.73
C TYR A 108 9.60 -4.91 -0.79
N GLN A 109 10.52 -5.67 -1.31
CA GLN A 109 10.72 -5.79 -2.75
C GLN A 109 10.71 -7.24 -3.22
#